data_3ac28817ed51c9e2faa078d6286eb646
#
_entry.id   3ac28817ed51c9e2faa078d6286eb646
#
_cell.length_a   1.000
_cell.length_b   1.000
_cell.length_c   1.000
_cell.angle_alpha   90.00
_cell.angle_beta   90.00
_cell.angle_gamma   90.00
#
_symmetry.space_group_name_H-M   'P 1'
#
loop_
_entity.id
_entity.type
_entity.pdbx_description
1 polymer ?
#
loop_
_entity_poly.entity_id
_entity_poly.type
_entity_poly.pdbx_seq_one_letter_code
_entity_poly.pdbx_strand_id
1 'polypeptide(L)'
;MIRGAILFAVASLALALLALSCLTDFAPRAKPAGTPAAPAAADEPVLAAEPAINTSVYRETMLAADAKGQYSAEALVNGLPVRMLVDTGASIVAVSAKTAARLGIVPSQGPKFRIKTANGESTASPVVLNSVSFGGLFMNDVEAMVLEPEAGETNLLGASFLKRLLSVEQRDGALILRQ
;
A
#
# COMPACT_ATOMS: atom_id res chain seq x y z
N MET A 1 -16.30 -16.99 37.97
CA MET A 1 -15.81 -16.29 36.78
C MET A 1 -16.95 -15.85 35.83
N ILE A 2 -18.11 -15.39 36.35
CA ILE A 2 -19.31 -15.05 35.52
C ILE A 2 -19.62 -13.53 35.56
N ARG A 3 -18.86 -12.75 36.34
CA ARG A 3 -19.12 -11.31 36.54
C ARG A 3 -18.51 -10.39 35.46
N GLY A 4 -17.58 -10.87 34.63
CA GLY A 4 -16.94 -10.07 33.57
C GLY A 4 -17.69 -10.04 32.24
N ALA A 5 -18.50 -11.07 31.95
CA ALA A 5 -19.21 -11.18 30.66
C ALA A 5 -20.46 -10.27 30.57
N ILE A 6 -21.04 -9.88 31.69
CA ILE A 6 -22.28 -9.08 31.71
C ILE A 6 -21.98 -7.58 31.51
N LEU A 7 -20.77 -7.11 31.89
CA LEU A 7 -20.39 -5.70 31.73
C LEU A 7 -20.08 -5.32 30.27
N PHE A 8 -19.62 -6.26 29.44
CA PHE A 8 -19.37 -6.00 28.01
C PHE A 8 -20.65 -5.98 27.16
N ALA A 9 -21.68 -6.71 27.55
CA ALA A 9 -22.95 -6.74 26.81
C ALA A 9 -23.78 -5.45 26.95
N VAL A 10 -23.65 -4.75 28.09
CA VAL A 10 -24.42 -3.51 28.36
C VAL A 10 -23.77 -2.30 27.67
N ALA A 11 -22.44 -2.28 27.51
CA ALA A 11 -21.74 -1.20 26.81
C ALA A 11 -21.99 -1.20 25.30
N SER A 12 -22.20 -2.36 24.68
CA SER A 12 -22.48 -2.46 23.24
C SER A 12 -23.90 -2.04 22.86
N LEU A 13 -24.87 -2.13 23.77
CA LEU A 13 -26.26 -1.74 23.49
C LEU A 13 -26.48 -0.23 23.62
N ALA A 14 -25.70 0.47 24.42
CA ALA A 14 -25.81 1.93 24.60
C ALA A 14 -25.27 2.72 23.39
N LEU A 15 -24.33 2.16 22.61
CA LEU A 15 -23.75 2.83 21.44
C LEU A 15 -24.64 2.73 20.20
N ALA A 16 -25.55 1.76 20.13
CA ALA A 16 -26.46 1.56 19.01
C ALA A 16 -27.69 2.50 19.03
N LEU A 17 -28.02 3.08 20.17
CA LEU A 17 -29.18 3.95 20.32
C LEU A 17 -28.91 5.44 20.09
N LEU A 18 -27.65 5.85 19.96
CA LEU A 18 -27.29 7.25 19.70
C LEU A 18 -27.19 7.61 18.21
N ALA A 19 -27.27 6.63 17.32
CA ALA A 19 -27.12 6.85 15.87
C ALA A 19 -28.45 7.07 15.12
N LEU A 20 -29.60 7.08 15.81
CA LEU A 20 -30.90 7.14 15.14
C LEU A 20 -31.64 8.47 15.31
N SER A 21 -31.00 9.54 15.82
CA SER A 21 -31.68 10.81 16.12
C SER A 21 -31.33 12.00 15.21
N CYS A 22 -30.62 11.80 14.11
CA CYS A 22 -30.20 12.90 13.23
C CYS A 22 -30.67 12.78 11.78
N LEU A 23 -31.88 12.24 11.53
CA LEU A 23 -32.42 12.17 10.17
C LEU A 23 -33.85 12.66 10.09
N THR A 24 -34.14 13.88 10.55
CA THR A 24 -35.36 14.59 10.17
C THR A 24 -35.05 16.08 10.21
N ASP A 25 -34.80 16.67 9.06
CA ASP A 25 -35.15 18.03 8.64
C ASP A 25 -34.35 18.46 7.43
N PHE A 26 -34.80 18.07 6.25
CA PHE A 26 -34.50 18.81 5.04
C PHE A 26 -35.68 18.71 4.06
N ALA A 27 -36.65 19.62 4.21
CA ALA A 27 -37.71 19.83 3.22
C ALA A 27 -37.27 20.90 2.21
N PRO A 28 -37.44 20.69 0.90
CA PRO A 28 -37.09 21.71 -0.08
C PRO A 28 -38.22 22.72 -0.21
N ARG A 29 -37.85 24.00 -0.07
CA ARG A 29 -38.73 25.18 -0.25
C ARG A 29 -38.94 25.48 -1.73
N ALA A 30 -40.18 25.44 -2.17
CA ALA A 30 -40.62 25.76 -3.52
C ALA A 30 -40.39 27.23 -3.91
N LYS A 31 -39.99 27.46 -5.14
CA LYS A 31 -39.77 28.76 -5.78
C LYS A 31 -40.99 29.10 -6.65
N PRO A 32 -41.51 30.34 -6.67
CA PRO A 32 -42.58 30.73 -7.58
C PRO A 32 -42.07 31.09 -9.00
N ALA A 33 -42.91 30.81 -9.94
CA ALA A 33 -42.75 31.00 -11.38
C ALA A 33 -42.72 32.46 -11.79
N GLY A 34 -41.99 32.73 -12.84
CA GLY A 34 -42.05 33.96 -13.62
C GLY A 34 -41.59 33.70 -15.06
N THR A 35 -42.48 33.79 -16.00
CA THR A 35 -42.32 33.73 -17.46
C THR A 35 -42.72 35.09 -18.04
N PRO A 36 -42.49 35.49 -19.29
CA PRO A 36 -41.53 35.10 -20.35
C PRO A 36 -40.81 36.31 -21.03
N ALA A 37 -39.82 36.03 -21.82
CA ALA A 37 -39.58 36.72 -23.10
C ALA A 37 -38.43 36.08 -23.90
N ALA A 38 -38.70 35.57 -25.09
CA ALA A 38 -37.72 35.32 -26.15
C ALA A 38 -37.55 36.62 -27.01
N PRO A 39 -36.53 36.77 -27.87
CA PRO A 39 -36.22 35.82 -28.93
C PRO A 39 -34.72 35.69 -29.30
N ALA A 40 -34.44 34.56 -29.92
CA ALA A 40 -33.52 34.24 -31.01
C ALA A 40 -32.17 34.98 -31.14
N ALA A 41 -31.10 34.20 -31.14
CA ALA A 41 -30.14 34.12 -32.25
C ALA A 41 -29.01 33.14 -31.98
N ALA A 42 -28.71 32.37 -33.03
CA ALA A 42 -27.45 31.72 -33.38
C ALA A 42 -27.06 30.44 -32.61
N ASP A 43 -27.35 29.32 -33.30
CA ASP A 43 -26.63 28.06 -33.24
C ASP A 43 -25.14 28.31 -33.48
N GLU A 44 -24.34 28.14 -32.41
CA GLU A 44 -22.97 27.68 -32.52
C GLU A 44 -22.90 26.31 -31.85
N PRO A 45 -22.33 25.29 -32.50
CA PRO A 45 -22.12 24.00 -31.83
C PRO A 45 -21.09 24.20 -30.76
N VAL A 46 -21.54 24.23 -29.50
CA VAL A 46 -20.66 24.05 -28.37
C VAL A 46 -20.04 22.65 -28.52
N LEU A 47 -18.83 22.64 -29.06
CA LEU A 47 -17.98 21.46 -28.97
C LEU A 47 -17.98 21.09 -27.50
N ALA A 48 -18.67 20.01 -27.16
CA ALA A 48 -18.58 19.40 -25.84
C ALA A 48 -17.09 19.15 -25.59
N ALA A 49 -16.51 19.90 -24.66
CA ALA A 49 -15.18 19.63 -24.18
C ALA A 49 -15.23 18.20 -23.67
N GLU A 50 -14.63 17.30 -24.41
CA GLU A 50 -14.35 15.96 -23.91
C GLU A 50 -13.67 16.12 -22.53
N PRO A 51 -14.09 15.36 -21.51
CA PRO A 51 -13.40 15.42 -20.24
C PRO A 51 -11.93 15.11 -20.52
N ALA A 52 -11.07 16.08 -20.29
CA ALA A 52 -9.63 15.89 -20.38
C ALA A 52 -9.32 14.66 -19.54
N ILE A 53 -9.03 13.54 -20.21
CA ILE A 53 -8.52 12.34 -19.57
C ILE A 53 -7.21 12.80 -18.98
N ASN A 54 -7.24 13.10 -17.71
CA ASN A 54 -6.05 13.38 -16.93
C ASN A 54 -5.28 12.05 -16.87
N THR A 55 -4.54 11.77 -17.92
CA THR A 55 -3.63 10.62 -17.99
C THR A 55 -2.45 10.93 -17.08
N SER A 56 -2.72 11.01 -15.79
CA SER A 56 -1.70 10.83 -14.78
C SER A 56 -1.09 9.47 -15.08
N VAL A 57 0.12 9.46 -15.63
CA VAL A 57 0.85 8.22 -15.93
C VAL A 57 1.28 7.62 -14.60
N TYR A 58 0.32 7.11 -13.84
CA TYR A 58 0.60 6.30 -12.67
C TYR A 58 1.14 4.97 -13.17
N ARG A 59 2.30 4.59 -12.66
CA ARG A 59 2.78 3.23 -12.82
C ARG A 59 2.03 2.37 -11.81
N GLU A 60 1.27 1.43 -12.32
CA GLU A 60 0.49 0.50 -11.49
C GLU A 60 0.97 -0.93 -11.73
N THR A 61 1.06 -1.67 -10.65
CA THR A 61 1.38 -3.10 -10.68
C THR A 61 0.40 -3.84 -9.79
N MET A 62 -0.09 -4.97 -10.29
CA MET A 62 -1.01 -5.85 -9.58
C MET A 62 -0.37 -7.21 -9.34
N LEU A 63 -0.47 -7.69 -8.10
CA LEU A 63 -0.01 -9.01 -7.68
C LEU A 63 -1.19 -9.85 -7.21
N ALA A 64 -1.32 -11.05 -7.74
CA ALA A 64 -2.25 -12.03 -7.20
C ALA A 64 -1.66 -12.68 -5.93
N ALA A 65 -2.52 -12.96 -4.97
CA ALA A 65 -2.14 -13.77 -3.82
C ALA A 65 -1.84 -15.21 -4.24
N ASP A 66 -0.82 -15.81 -3.65
CA ASP A 66 -0.58 -17.26 -3.77
C ASP A 66 -1.57 -18.07 -2.91
N ALA A 67 -1.44 -19.41 -2.93
CA ALA A 67 -2.30 -20.31 -2.17
C ALA A 67 -2.24 -20.10 -0.63
N LYS A 68 -1.24 -19.37 -0.14
CA LYS A 68 -1.07 -18.99 1.27
C LYS A 68 -1.54 -17.57 1.57
N GLY A 69 -2.09 -16.87 0.56
CA GLY A 69 -2.48 -15.47 0.69
C GLY A 69 -1.30 -14.50 0.65
N GLN A 70 -0.14 -14.92 0.17
CA GLN A 70 1.08 -14.11 0.12
C GLN A 70 1.29 -13.52 -1.28
N TYR A 71 1.88 -12.34 -1.35
CA TYR A 71 2.19 -11.63 -2.59
C TYR A 71 3.69 -11.71 -2.86
N SER A 72 4.07 -12.48 -3.87
CA SER A 72 5.47 -12.62 -4.29
C SER A 72 5.69 -12.06 -5.68
N ALA A 73 6.84 -11.47 -5.89
CA ALA A 73 7.24 -10.94 -7.18
C ALA A 73 8.72 -11.12 -7.47
N GLU A 74 9.07 -11.10 -8.73
CA GLU A 74 10.44 -10.92 -9.17
C GLU A 74 10.73 -9.42 -9.28
N ALA A 75 11.64 -8.93 -8.44
CA ALA A 75 12.14 -7.56 -8.47
C ALA A 75 13.57 -7.55 -9.04
N LEU A 76 13.97 -6.44 -9.66
CA LEU A 76 15.38 -6.21 -9.96
C LEU A 76 15.99 -5.42 -8.82
N VAL A 77 16.93 -6.01 -8.11
CA VAL A 77 17.73 -5.35 -7.07
C VAL A 77 19.10 -5.07 -7.64
N ASN A 78 19.47 -3.81 -7.73
CA ASN A 78 20.70 -3.37 -8.40
C ASN A 78 20.84 -3.95 -9.83
N GLY A 79 19.71 -4.08 -10.53
CA GLY A 79 19.66 -4.63 -11.90
C GLY A 79 19.62 -6.15 -12.00
N LEU A 80 19.71 -6.90 -10.91
CA LEU A 80 19.69 -8.36 -10.90
C LEU A 80 18.38 -8.92 -10.33
N PRO A 81 17.82 -10.01 -10.93
CA PRO A 81 16.54 -10.54 -10.51
C PRO A 81 16.60 -11.20 -9.12
N VAL A 82 15.64 -10.85 -8.28
CA VAL A 82 15.46 -11.38 -6.93
C VAL A 82 13.98 -11.64 -6.69
N ARG A 83 13.65 -12.87 -6.30
CA ARG A 83 12.30 -13.15 -5.81
C ARG A 83 12.12 -12.53 -4.43
N MET A 84 11.13 -11.68 -4.28
CA MET A 84 10.79 -10.99 -3.04
C MET A 84 9.35 -11.25 -2.65
N LEU A 85 9.11 -11.36 -1.36
CA LEU A 85 7.79 -11.38 -0.76
C LEU A 85 7.42 -9.94 -0.38
N VAL A 86 6.28 -9.45 -0.84
CA VAL A 86 5.76 -8.14 -0.41
C VAL A 86 5.19 -8.29 0.99
N ASP A 87 5.83 -7.65 1.96
CA ASP A 87 5.47 -7.77 3.37
C ASP A 87 5.20 -6.38 3.98
N THR A 88 3.93 -6.05 4.14
CA THR A 88 3.49 -4.79 4.77
C THR A 88 3.80 -4.72 6.27
N GLY A 89 4.06 -5.86 6.90
CA GLY A 89 4.49 -5.97 8.30
C GLY A 89 6.00 -5.74 8.51
N ALA A 90 6.80 -5.88 7.45
CA ALA A 90 8.23 -5.62 7.53
C ALA A 90 8.52 -4.10 7.48
N SER A 91 9.24 -3.59 8.47
CA SER A 91 9.58 -2.15 8.54
C SER A 91 10.57 -1.71 7.46
N ILE A 92 11.37 -2.63 6.91
CA ILE A 92 12.45 -2.34 5.98
C ILE A 92 12.57 -3.48 4.95
N VAL A 93 13.14 -3.18 3.79
CA VAL A 93 13.50 -4.20 2.82
C VAL A 93 14.55 -5.12 3.42
N ALA A 94 14.36 -6.43 3.30
CA ALA A 94 15.30 -7.42 3.82
C ALA A 94 15.81 -8.33 2.70
N VAL A 95 17.12 -8.54 2.67
CA VAL A 95 17.81 -9.39 1.70
C VAL A 95 18.55 -10.48 2.46
N SER A 96 18.35 -11.74 2.09
CA SER A 96 19.07 -12.84 2.73
C SER A 96 20.57 -12.76 2.46
N ALA A 97 21.39 -13.30 3.35
CA ALA A 97 22.85 -13.38 3.19
C ALA A 97 23.25 -14.00 1.85
N LYS A 98 22.58 -15.06 1.44
CA LYS A 98 22.79 -15.74 0.16
C LYS A 98 22.49 -14.83 -1.04
N THR A 99 21.39 -14.09 -0.99
CA THR A 99 21.03 -13.13 -2.03
C THR A 99 22.02 -11.99 -2.07
N ALA A 100 22.39 -11.42 -0.92
CA ALA A 100 23.38 -10.35 -0.84
C ALA A 100 24.72 -10.75 -1.46
N ALA A 101 25.23 -11.94 -1.14
CA ALA A 101 26.45 -12.49 -1.73
C ALA A 101 26.34 -12.62 -3.25
N ARG A 102 25.21 -13.13 -3.78
CA ARG A 102 24.97 -13.27 -5.22
C ARG A 102 24.93 -11.91 -5.95
N LEU A 103 24.41 -10.90 -5.28
CA LEU A 103 24.31 -9.53 -5.83
C LEU A 103 25.58 -8.69 -5.63
N GLY A 104 26.60 -9.21 -4.95
CA GLY A 104 27.79 -8.45 -4.59
C GLY A 104 27.51 -7.31 -3.60
N ILE A 105 26.42 -7.42 -2.82
CA ILE A 105 26.08 -6.43 -1.81
C ILE A 105 26.97 -6.64 -0.59
N VAL A 106 27.76 -5.59 -0.26
CA VAL A 106 28.60 -5.58 0.94
C VAL A 106 27.87 -4.80 2.03
N PRO A 107 27.47 -5.47 3.12
CA PRO A 107 26.84 -4.79 4.24
C PRO A 107 27.77 -3.75 4.87
N SER A 108 27.18 -2.76 5.51
CA SER A 108 27.94 -1.77 6.29
C SER A 108 28.80 -2.47 7.37
N GLN A 109 30.05 -2.01 7.54
CA GLN A 109 30.97 -2.48 8.58
C GLN A 109 30.56 -2.02 10.00
N GLY A 110 29.40 -1.32 10.13
CA GLY A 110 28.89 -0.82 11.39
C GLY A 110 28.27 -1.90 12.29
N PRO A 111 27.65 -1.48 13.40
CA PRO A 111 27.00 -2.40 14.34
C PRO A 111 25.85 -3.15 13.65
N LYS A 112 25.73 -4.44 13.96
CA LYS A 112 24.57 -5.22 13.57
C LYS A 112 23.38 -4.89 14.47
N PHE A 113 22.19 -4.91 13.89
CA PHE A 113 20.95 -4.65 14.60
C PHE A 113 20.22 -5.95 14.92
N ARG A 114 19.71 -6.05 16.15
CA ARG A 114 18.77 -7.12 16.49
C ARG A 114 17.46 -6.90 15.76
N ILE A 115 16.97 -7.96 15.15
CA ILE A 115 15.69 -7.99 14.44
C ILE A 115 14.85 -9.15 14.94
N LYS A 116 13.53 -8.98 14.88
CA LYS A 116 12.58 -10.06 15.14
C LYS A 116 12.05 -10.54 13.78
N THR A 117 12.20 -11.83 13.52
CA THR A 117 11.71 -12.47 12.29
C THR A 117 10.66 -13.52 12.63
N ALA A 118 9.99 -14.08 11.62
CA ALA A 118 9.07 -15.20 11.81
C ALA A 118 9.78 -16.44 12.38
N ASN A 119 11.10 -16.56 12.17
CA ASN A 119 11.94 -17.66 12.68
C ASN A 119 12.55 -17.38 14.06
N GLY A 120 12.19 -16.25 14.70
CA GLY A 120 12.73 -15.83 15.98
C GLY A 120 13.62 -14.59 15.89
N GLU A 121 14.41 -14.34 16.95
CA GLU A 121 15.37 -13.25 16.95
C GLU A 121 16.60 -13.59 16.13
N SER A 122 17.08 -12.61 15.39
CA SER A 122 18.30 -12.69 14.59
C SER A 122 19.00 -11.34 14.56
N THR A 123 20.08 -11.24 13.81
CA THR A 123 20.78 -9.97 13.56
C THR A 123 20.78 -9.66 12.06
N ALA A 124 20.91 -8.37 11.74
CA ALA A 124 21.00 -7.89 10.38
C ALA A 124 21.96 -6.71 10.30
N SER A 125 22.57 -6.54 9.14
CA SER A 125 23.48 -5.43 8.84
C SER A 125 22.81 -4.45 7.89
N PRO A 126 22.87 -3.13 8.14
CA PRO A 126 22.25 -2.14 7.27
C PRO A 126 22.99 -2.05 5.94
N VAL A 127 22.25 -1.74 4.88
CA VAL A 127 22.75 -1.48 3.53
C VAL A 127 21.81 -0.52 2.80
N VAL A 128 22.32 0.20 1.82
CA VAL A 128 21.51 0.95 0.86
C VAL A 128 21.60 0.23 -0.48
N LEU A 129 20.47 -0.17 -1.03
CA LEU A 129 20.37 -0.72 -2.38
C LEU A 129 20.31 0.43 -3.37
N ASN A 130 21.18 0.42 -4.39
CA ASN A 130 21.23 1.50 -5.39
C ASN A 130 19.91 1.65 -6.13
N SER A 131 19.25 0.51 -6.44
CA SER A 131 17.94 0.52 -7.07
C SER A 131 17.15 -0.73 -6.74
N VAL A 132 15.83 -0.56 -6.67
CA VAL A 132 14.85 -1.66 -6.64
C VAL A 132 13.76 -1.32 -7.65
N SER A 133 13.53 -2.21 -8.60
CA SER A 133 12.42 -2.07 -9.56
C SER A 133 11.56 -3.32 -9.57
N PHE A 134 10.26 -3.10 -9.81
CA PHE A 134 9.28 -4.14 -9.71
C PHE A 134 8.01 -3.75 -10.47
N GLY A 135 7.61 -4.52 -11.48
CA GLY A 135 6.37 -4.29 -12.23
C GLY A 135 6.22 -2.88 -12.82
N GLY A 136 7.33 -2.25 -13.23
CA GLY A 136 7.34 -0.86 -13.73
C GLY A 136 7.54 0.20 -12.64
N LEU A 137 7.39 -0.14 -11.37
CA LEU A 137 7.74 0.72 -10.24
C LEU A 137 9.27 0.74 -10.09
N PHE A 138 9.84 1.90 -9.72
CA PHE A 138 11.30 2.06 -9.62
C PHE A 138 11.68 3.02 -8.50
N MET A 139 12.64 2.61 -7.66
CA MET A 139 13.17 3.47 -6.61
C MET A 139 14.67 3.32 -6.50
N ASN A 140 15.37 4.45 -6.33
CA ASN A 140 16.77 4.52 -5.95
C ASN A 140 16.94 4.64 -4.45
N ASP A 141 18.12 4.32 -3.97
CA ASP A 141 18.59 4.52 -2.59
C ASP A 141 17.58 3.93 -1.59
N VAL A 142 17.33 2.63 -1.72
CA VAL A 142 16.39 1.92 -0.88
C VAL A 142 17.11 1.39 0.35
N GLU A 143 16.73 1.90 1.53
CA GLU A 143 17.24 1.36 2.80
C GLU A 143 16.83 -0.09 2.97
N ALA A 144 17.80 -0.94 3.31
CA ALA A 144 17.59 -2.37 3.46
C ALA A 144 18.49 -2.94 4.57
N MET A 145 18.19 -4.18 4.94
CA MET A 145 19.00 -4.99 5.84
C MET A 145 19.46 -6.27 5.13
N VAL A 146 20.71 -6.63 5.31
CA VAL A 146 21.19 -7.97 4.98
C VAL A 146 21.01 -8.84 6.21
N LEU A 147 20.21 -9.89 6.07
CA LEU A 147 19.93 -10.84 7.13
C LEU A 147 21.11 -11.79 7.33
N GLU A 148 21.38 -12.19 8.59
CA GLU A 148 22.28 -13.29 8.83
C GLU A 148 21.68 -14.63 8.34
N PRO A 149 22.52 -15.64 8.05
CA PRO A 149 22.06 -16.92 7.48
C PRO A 149 20.95 -17.61 8.31
N GLU A 150 20.98 -17.46 9.61
CA GLU A 150 20.04 -18.06 10.56
C GLU A 150 18.64 -17.46 10.46
N ALA A 151 18.51 -16.24 9.93
CA ALA A 151 17.22 -15.58 9.72
C ALA A 151 16.41 -16.18 8.58
N GLY A 152 17.04 -17.03 7.74
CA GLY A 152 16.41 -17.69 6.60
C GLY A 152 16.75 -17.07 5.26
N GLU A 153 16.18 -17.63 4.19
CA GLU A 153 16.51 -17.25 2.80
C GLU A 153 15.45 -16.32 2.16
N THR A 154 14.40 -15.94 2.87
CA THR A 154 13.32 -15.11 2.31
C THR A 154 13.77 -13.65 2.18
N ASN A 155 13.60 -13.09 0.98
CA ASN A 155 13.80 -11.66 0.76
C ASN A 155 12.43 -10.96 0.88
N LEU A 156 12.39 -9.81 1.59
CA LEU A 156 11.17 -9.08 1.88
C LEU A 156 11.20 -7.69 1.24
N LEU A 157 10.13 -7.32 0.58
CA LEU A 157 9.88 -5.96 0.11
C LEU A 157 9.04 -5.23 1.18
N GLY A 158 9.73 -4.54 2.09
CA GLY A 158 9.12 -3.92 3.27
C GLY A 158 8.81 -2.44 3.12
N ALA A 159 8.49 -1.81 4.26
CA ALA A 159 7.99 -0.43 4.31
C ALA A 159 8.98 0.63 3.81
N SER A 160 10.30 0.40 3.86
CA SER A 160 11.28 1.34 3.27
C SER A 160 11.11 1.52 1.75
N PHE A 161 10.49 0.55 1.07
CA PHE A 161 10.06 0.66 -0.32
C PHE A 161 8.58 1.06 -0.40
N LEU A 162 7.69 0.33 0.28
CA LEU A 162 6.24 0.44 0.11
C LEU A 162 5.68 1.83 0.48
N LYS A 163 6.23 2.50 1.51
CA LYS A 163 5.81 3.85 1.92
C LYS A 163 6.20 4.96 0.95
N ARG A 164 7.07 4.68 -0.02
CA ARG A 164 7.46 5.63 -1.06
C ARG A 164 6.56 5.55 -2.29
N LEU A 165 5.62 4.60 -2.31
CA LEU A 165 4.57 4.48 -3.30
C LEU A 165 3.42 5.46 -3.01
N LEU A 166 2.67 5.81 -4.04
CA LEU A 166 1.45 6.61 -3.92
C LEU A 166 0.35 5.86 -3.17
N SER A 167 0.18 4.57 -3.49
CA SER A 167 -0.76 3.72 -2.76
C SER A 167 -0.34 2.24 -2.77
N VAL A 168 -0.76 1.54 -1.73
CA VAL A 168 -0.68 0.09 -1.56
C VAL A 168 -2.06 -0.37 -1.10
N GLU A 169 -2.80 -1.01 -1.99
CA GLU A 169 -4.19 -1.41 -1.76
C GLU A 169 -4.35 -2.91 -1.94
N GLN A 170 -5.09 -3.55 -1.03
CA GLN A 170 -5.50 -4.94 -1.19
C GLN A 170 -6.97 -4.97 -1.57
N ARG A 171 -7.28 -5.55 -2.73
CA ARG A 171 -8.64 -5.67 -3.24
C ARG A 171 -8.81 -7.00 -3.98
N ASP A 172 -9.91 -7.71 -3.70
CA ASP A 172 -10.33 -8.92 -4.42
C ASP A 172 -9.22 -9.99 -4.54
N GLY A 173 -8.42 -10.18 -3.48
CA GLY A 173 -7.32 -11.13 -3.46
C GLY A 173 -6.07 -10.67 -4.23
N ALA A 174 -6.05 -9.45 -4.72
CA ALA A 174 -4.90 -8.83 -5.38
C ALA A 174 -4.32 -7.69 -4.53
N LEU A 175 -3.01 -7.47 -4.65
CA LEU A 175 -2.31 -6.32 -4.12
C LEU A 175 -2.00 -5.37 -5.27
N ILE A 176 -2.50 -4.14 -5.17
CA ILE A 176 -2.35 -3.08 -6.18
C ILE A 176 -1.37 -2.06 -5.63
N LEU A 177 -0.30 -1.82 -6.36
CA LEU A 177 0.77 -0.88 -6.02
C LEU A 177 0.82 0.23 -7.06
N ARG A 178 0.88 1.51 -6.64
CA ARG A 178 0.95 2.69 -7.54
C ARG A 178 2.11 3.61 -7.18
N GLN A 179 2.76 4.13 -8.21
CA GLN A 179 3.85 5.13 -8.12
C GLN A 179 3.57 6.32 -9.02
#